data_8dfd2b92db7724c06c224ffbb8f1ec53
#
_entry.id   8dfd2b92db7724c06c224ffbb8f1ec53
#
_cell.length_a   1.000
_cell.length_b   1.000
_cell.length_c   1.000
_cell.angle_alpha   90.00
_cell.angle_beta   90.00
_cell.angle_gamma   90.00
#
_symmetry.space_group_name_H-M   'P 1'
#
loop_
_entity.id
_entity.type
_entity.pdbx_description
1 polymer ?
#
loop_
_entity_poly.entity_id
_entity_poly.type
_entity_poly.pdbx_seq_one_letter_code
_entity_poly.pdbx_strand_id
1 'polypeptide(L)'
;MGSELNIYKIAQEAGVSPATVSRVMTKNARVSEEKRARVEAVIRKYDYRPNALAQGLIKTKTNVIGVLAADLVNPYYSSMVENCEKEIIARGYVPMICGTLSNPDLEVEYIQKMFDMRMDAIIIIGGKSDSLVTEPEYADLINRVAESIPVITTGKVEGGECCQVTIDEAEGMNQSMECLIGLGHRRIALIGGVEEMKSTYDKRIRYRSLLRKNGLTYRERYVINSDYSIEGGYQGFEALFQGNKTLPTAVIAINDYSAVGVMRSIKEHGFRTVSYTHLRAHETDQY
;
A
#
# COMPACT_ATOMS: atom_id res chain seq x y z
N MET A 1 -24.15 -31.41 -23.21
CA MET A 1 -22.76 -31.10 -22.82
C MET A 1 -22.09 -30.47 -24.02
N GLY A 2 -22.03 -29.15 -24.11
CA GLY A 2 -21.32 -28.44 -25.16
C GLY A 2 -19.81 -28.60 -24.91
N SER A 3 -19.08 -29.19 -25.87
CA SER A 3 -17.64 -29.28 -25.79
C SER A 3 -17.07 -27.87 -25.77
N GLU A 4 -16.41 -27.47 -24.67
CA GLU A 4 -15.74 -26.20 -24.54
C GLU A 4 -14.86 -25.92 -25.76
N LEU A 5 -15.07 -24.76 -26.37
CA LEU A 5 -14.29 -24.32 -27.52
C LEU A 5 -12.82 -24.12 -27.06
N ASN A 6 -11.92 -24.86 -27.64
CA ASN A 6 -10.51 -24.80 -27.29
C ASN A 6 -9.62 -24.71 -28.54
N ILE A 7 -8.33 -24.50 -28.33
CA ILE A 7 -7.35 -24.30 -29.40
C ILE A 7 -7.31 -25.50 -30.38
N TYR A 8 -7.59 -26.72 -29.91
CA TYR A 8 -7.60 -27.90 -30.73
C TYR A 8 -8.78 -27.92 -31.71
N LYS A 9 -9.97 -27.48 -31.24
CA LYS A 9 -11.16 -27.41 -32.10
C LYS A 9 -11.03 -26.32 -33.16
N ILE A 10 -10.43 -25.16 -32.79
CA ILE A 10 -10.11 -24.10 -33.76
C ILE A 10 -9.10 -24.60 -34.81
N ALA A 11 -8.07 -25.31 -34.40
CA ALA A 11 -7.06 -25.87 -35.27
C ALA A 11 -7.68 -26.85 -36.27
N GLN A 12 -8.55 -27.73 -35.79
CA GLN A 12 -9.27 -28.72 -36.59
C GLN A 12 -10.16 -28.02 -37.65
N GLU A 13 -10.94 -27.01 -37.26
CA GLU A 13 -11.86 -26.32 -38.16
C GLU A 13 -11.13 -25.41 -39.17
N ALA A 14 -10.02 -24.79 -38.74
CA ALA A 14 -9.17 -24.00 -39.64
C ALA A 14 -8.26 -24.82 -40.54
N GLY A 15 -8.19 -26.15 -40.33
CA GLY A 15 -7.33 -27.06 -41.10
C GLY A 15 -5.82 -26.80 -40.90
N VAL A 16 -5.44 -26.49 -39.66
CA VAL A 16 -4.06 -26.19 -39.27
C VAL A 16 -3.68 -26.88 -37.96
N SER A 17 -2.40 -26.87 -37.59
CA SER A 17 -1.96 -27.38 -36.29
C SER A 17 -2.31 -26.39 -35.15
N PRO A 18 -2.51 -26.91 -33.90
CA PRO A 18 -2.67 -26.05 -32.73
C PRO A 18 -1.52 -25.03 -32.55
N ALA A 19 -0.30 -25.41 -32.90
CA ALA A 19 0.86 -24.52 -32.91
C ALA A 19 0.72 -23.36 -33.92
N THR A 20 0.06 -23.60 -35.08
CA THR A 20 -0.25 -22.53 -36.06
C THR A 20 -1.29 -21.58 -35.53
N VAL A 21 -2.36 -22.09 -34.88
CA VAL A 21 -3.36 -21.23 -34.21
C VAL A 21 -2.68 -20.34 -33.15
N SER A 22 -1.86 -20.91 -32.29
CA SER A 22 -1.08 -20.18 -31.28
C SER A 22 -0.23 -19.06 -31.90
N ARG A 23 0.47 -19.34 -33.01
CA ARG A 23 1.29 -18.34 -33.71
C ARG A 23 0.46 -17.23 -34.33
N VAL A 24 -0.72 -17.53 -34.88
CA VAL A 24 -1.65 -16.50 -35.39
C VAL A 24 -2.12 -15.59 -34.24
N MET A 25 -2.51 -16.18 -33.12
CA MET A 25 -3.00 -15.45 -31.97
C MET A 25 -1.91 -14.58 -31.32
N THR A 26 -0.65 -14.99 -31.38
CA THR A 26 0.51 -14.21 -30.89
C THR A 26 1.07 -13.26 -31.96
N LYS A 27 0.36 -13.06 -33.10
CA LYS A 27 0.79 -12.20 -34.23
C LYS A 27 2.18 -12.52 -34.75
N ASN A 28 2.60 -13.81 -34.71
CA ASN A 28 3.92 -14.21 -35.21
C ASN A 28 3.97 -14.11 -36.75
N ALA A 29 4.98 -13.44 -37.29
CA ALA A 29 5.16 -13.20 -38.72
C ALA A 29 5.42 -14.47 -39.58
N ARG A 30 5.72 -15.62 -38.97
CA ARG A 30 6.08 -16.85 -39.66
C ARG A 30 4.85 -17.71 -40.09
N VAL A 31 3.66 -17.12 -40.21
CA VAL A 31 2.45 -17.81 -40.68
C VAL A 31 2.00 -17.16 -41.98
N SER A 32 1.77 -18.01 -43.01
CA SER A 32 1.27 -17.50 -44.31
C SER A 32 -0.08 -16.80 -44.16
N GLU A 33 -0.32 -15.77 -44.95
CA GLU A 33 -1.55 -14.98 -45.00
C GLU A 33 -2.80 -15.88 -45.11
N GLU A 34 -2.74 -16.87 -45.96
CA GLU A 34 -3.84 -17.82 -46.17
C GLU A 34 -4.20 -18.59 -44.87
N LYS A 35 -3.20 -19.13 -44.17
CA LYS A 35 -3.44 -19.83 -42.90
C LYS A 35 -3.91 -18.88 -41.81
N ARG A 36 -3.38 -17.66 -41.81
CA ARG A 36 -3.81 -16.61 -40.89
C ARG A 36 -5.30 -16.30 -41.08
N ALA A 37 -5.72 -16.00 -42.30
CA ALA A 37 -7.11 -15.67 -42.62
C ALA A 37 -8.08 -16.79 -42.22
N ARG A 38 -7.73 -18.08 -42.44
CA ARG A 38 -8.58 -19.22 -42.03
C ARG A 38 -8.73 -19.28 -40.53
N VAL A 39 -7.65 -19.14 -39.76
CA VAL A 39 -7.69 -19.17 -38.30
C VAL A 39 -8.49 -17.99 -37.75
N GLU A 40 -8.28 -16.78 -38.25
CA GLU A 40 -9.01 -15.59 -37.82
C GLU A 40 -10.52 -15.66 -38.15
N ALA A 41 -10.89 -16.30 -39.27
CA ALA A 41 -12.30 -16.53 -39.61
C ALA A 41 -12.99 -17.45 -38.59
N VAL A 42 -12.32 -18.52 -38.16
CA VAL A 42 -12.81 -19.43 -37.12
C VAL A 42 -12.89 -18.74 -35.76
N ILE A 43 -11.86 -17.98 -35.38
CA ILE A 43 -11.84 -17.21 -34.13
C ILE A 43 -13.02 -16.22 -34.10
N ARG A 44 -13.28 -15.47 -35.19
CA ARG A 44 -14.41 -14.55 -35.30
C ARG A 44 -15.78 -15.27 -35.26
N LYS A 45 -15.88 -16.41 -35.94
CA LYS A 45 -17.12 -17.22 -35.97
C LYS A 45 -17.59 -17.61 -34.58
N TYR A 46 -16.67 -17.92 -33.69
CA TYR A 46 -16.99 -18.43 -32.36
C TYR A 46 -16.71 -17.40 -31.23
N ASP A 47 -16.36 -16.15 -31.54
CA ASP A 47 -15.88 -15.15 -30.58
C ASP A 47 -14.85 -15.74 -29.60
N TYR A 48 -13.98 -16.59 -30.13
CA TYR A 48 -13.01 -17.29 -29.27
C TYR A 48 -11.99 -16.32 -28.71
N ARG A 49 -11.97 -16.25 -27.40
CA ARG A 49 -10.94 -15.52 -26.65
C ARG A 49 -10.01 -16.53 -25.99
N PRO A 50 -8.71 -16.44 -26.24
CA PRO A 50 -7.75 -17.30 -25.55
C PRO A 50 -7.88 -17.10 -24.05
N ASN A 51 -7.87 -18.19 -23.30
CA ASN A 51 -7.79 -18.13 -21.85
C ASN A 51 -6.45 -17.51 -21.46
N ALA A 52 -6.49 -16.32 -20.82
CA ALA A 52 -5.29 -15.60 -20.40
C ALA A 52 -4.42 -16.44 -19.44
N LEU A 53 -5.06 -17.27 -18.60
CA LEU A 53 -4.37 -18.18 -17.69
C LEU A 53 -3.62 -19.29 -18.46
N ALA A 54 -4.27 -19.84 -19.52
CA ALA A 54 -3.61 -20.86 -20.38
C ALA A 54 -2.46 -20.25 -21.24
N GLN A 55 -2.56 -18.95 -21.60
CA GLN A 55 -1.45 -18.24 -22.26
C GLN A 55 -0.30 -17.93 -21.30
N GLY A 56 -0.59 -17.62 -20.04
CA GLY A 56 0.41 -17.40 -18.99
C GLY A 56 1.25 -18.65 -18.71
N LEU A 57 0.69 -19.86 -18.91
CA LEU A 57 1.46 -21.12 -18.82
C LEU A 57 2.50 -21.29 -19.93
N ILE A 58 2.31 -20.62 -21.08
CA ILE A 58 3.23 -20.71 -22.24
C ILE A 58 4.15 -19.48 -22.29
N LYS A 59 3.68 -18.33 -21.81
CA LYS A 59 4.46 -17.09 -21.69
C LYS A 59 5.03 -17.00 -20.28
N THR A 60 6.30 -16.64 -20.18
CA THR A 60 6.98 -16.37 -18.90
C THR A 60 6.46 -15.11 -18.19
N LYS A 61 5.53 -14.37 -18.80
CA LYS A 61 4.95 -13.11 -18.25
C LYS A 61 3.44 -13.09 -18.36
N THR A 62 2.78 -12.69 -17.29
CA THR A 62 1.32 -12.49 -17.22
C THR A 62 0.91 -11.09 -17.58
N ASN A 63 1.81 -10.12 -17.53
CA ASN A 63 1.59 -8.67 -17.58
C ASN A 63 0.65 -8.17 -16.46
N VAL A 64 0.63 -8.83 -15.31
CA VAL A 64 -0.14 -8.44 -14.13
C VAL A 64 0.81 -8.10 -13.00
N ILE A 65 0.59 -6.97 -12.35
CA ILE A 65 1.29 -6.57 -11.13
C ILE A 65 0.29 -6.54 -9.98
N GLY A 66 0.59 -7.25 -8.90
CA GLY A 66 -0.18 -7.24 -7.67
C GLY A 66 0.12 -5.99 -6.84
N VAL A 67 -0.91 -5.36 -6.29
CA VAL A 67 -0.80 -4.27 -5.33
C VAL A 67 -1.62 -4.63 -4.11
N LEU A 68 -0.94 -4.86 -2.98
CA LEU A 68 -1.57 -5.07 -1.68
C LEU A 68 -1.52 -3.78 -0.88
N ALA A 69 -2.63 -3.41 -0.27
CA ALA A 69 -2.68 -2.27 0.64
C ALA A 69 -3.35 -2.64 1.95
N ALA A 70 -2.82 -2.14 3.06
CA ALA A 70 -3.33 -2.43 4.39
C ALA A 70 -4.79 -1.96 4.57
N ASP A 71 -5.10 -0.76 4.09
CA ASP A 71 -6.43 -0.16 4.20
C ASP A 71 -6.73 0.72 2.97
N LEU A 72 -7.68 0.31 2.14
CA LEU A 72 -8.09 1.06 0.94
C LEU A 72 -9.06 2.22 1.24
N VAL A 73 -9.61 2.28 2.46
CA VAL A 73 -10.49 3.37 2.87
C VAL A 73 -9.68 4.58 3.32
N ASN A 74 -8.50 4.37 3.90
CA ASN A 74 -7.62 5.43 4.33
C ASN A 74 -7.00 6.15 3.12
N PRO A 75 -7.18 7.48 2.95
CA PRO A 75 -6.69 8.26 1.82
C PRO A 75 -5.16 8.15 1.61
N TYR A 76 -4.39 7.94 2.66
CA TYR A 76 -2.96 7.74 2.57
C TYR A 76 -2.61 6.52 1.72
N TYR A 77 -3.24 5.37 2.00
CA TYR A 77 -2.99 4.15 1.23
C TYR A 77 -3.63 4.20 -0.15
N SER A 78 -4.87 4.69 -0.26
CA SER A 78 -5.57 4.76 -1.55
C SER A 78 -4.89 5.70 -2.54
N SER A 79 -4.30 6.82 -2.07
CA SER A 79 -3.51 7.72 -2.90
C SER A 79 -2.24 7.04 -3.46
N MET A 80 -1.54 6.26 -2.62
CA MET A 80 -0.37 5.49 -3.08
C MET A 80 -0.78 4.41 -4.09
N VAL A 81 -1.88 3.69 -3.83
CA VAL A 81 -2.42 2.68 -4.75
C VAL A 81 -2.77 3.32 -6.09
N GLU A 82 -3.47 4.45 -6.10
CA GLU A 82 -3.82 5.18 -7.33
C GLU A 82 -2.58 5.59 -8.15
N ASN A 83 -1.54 6.08 -7.49
CA ASN A 83 -0.30 6.43 -8.16
C ASN A 83 0.41 5.20 -8.73
N CYS A 84 0.48 4.09 -7.98
CA CYS A 84 1.00 2.82 -8.50
C CYS A 84 0.19 2.33 -9.69
N GLU A 85 -1.14 2.39 -9.63
CA GLU A 85 -2.04 1.98 -10.70
C GLU A 85 -1.77 2.76 -12.00
N LYS A 86 -1.68 4.10 -11.91
CA LYS A 86 -1.35 4.97 -13.06
C LYS A 86 -0.05 4.55 -13.74
N GLU A 87 0.99 4.31 -12.95
CA GLU A 87 2.31 3.93 -13.46
C GLU A 87 2.33 2.50 -14.03
N ILE A 88 1.62 1.57 -13.44
CA ILE A 88 1.46 0.19 -13.91
C ILE A 88 0.79 0.20 -15.29
N ILE A 89 -0.33 0.91 -15.41
CA ILE A 89 -1.09 1.03 -16.68
C ILE A 89 -0.25 1.73 -17.75
N ALA A 90 0.44 2.81 -17.41
CA ALA A 90 1.29 3.54 -18.36
C ALA A 90 2.41 2.67 -18.98
N ARG A 91 2.82 1.61 -18.25
CA ARG A 91 3.83 0.63 -18.71
C ARG A 91 3.24 -0.60 -19.39
N GLY A 92 1.93 -0.63 -19.63
CA GLY A 92 1.23 -1.71 -20.32
C GLY A 92 0.97 -2.96 -19.47
N TYR A 93 1.04 -2.83 -18.14
CA TYR A 93 0.65 -3.88 -17.20
C TYR A 93 -0.79 -3.68 -16.72
N VAL A 94 -1.37 -4.75 -16.18
CA VAL A 94 -2.68 -4.73 -15.53
C VAL A 94 -2.47 -4.75 -14.02
N PRO A 95 -2.95 -3.76 -13.25
CA PRO A 95 -2.90 -3.80 -11.80
C PRO A 95 -3.95 -4.76 -11.25
N MET A 96 -3.60 -5.59 -10.27
CA MET A 96 -4.50 -6.33 -9.43
C MET A 96 -4.42 -5.79 -8.01
N ILE A 97 -5.44 -5.06 -7.57
CA ILE A 97 -5.46 -4.37 -6.29
C ILE A 97 -6.24 -5.20 -5.27
N CYS A 98 -5.65 -5.45 -4.11
CA CYS A 98 -6.28 -6.14 -2.98
C CYS A 98 -6.06 -5.38 -1.69
N GLY A 99 -7.13 -5.16 -0.92
CA GLY A 99 -7.06 -4.65 0.44
C GLY A 99 -6.93 -5.80 1.44
N THR A 100 -6.03 -5.67 2.42
CA THR A 100 -5.84 -6.70 3.45
C THR A 100 -6.64 -6.42 4.71
N LEU A 101 -7.39 -5.31 4.76
CA LEU A 101 -8.20 -4.89 5.91
C LEU A 101 -7.38 -4.79 7.21
N SER A 102 -6.11 -4.43 7.10
CA SER A 102 -5.14 -4.42 8.20
C SER A 102 -5.01 -5.79 8.92
N ASN A 103 -5.33 -6.88 8.21
CA ASN A 103 -5.24 -8.25 8.72
C ASN A 103 -3.93 -8.89 8.24
N PRO A 104 -2.99 -9.22 9.17
CA PRO A 104 -1.68 -9.79 8.83
C PRO A 104 -1.76 -11.15 8.13
N ASP A 105 -2.73 -12.00 8.53
CA ASP A 105 -2.88 -13.34 7.95
C ASP A 105 -3.40 -13.26 6.52
N LEU A 106 -4.32 -12.33 6.26
CA LEU A 106 -4.85 -12.10 4.92
C LEU A 106 -3.77 -11.54 3.98
N GLU A 107 -2.86 -10.72 4.50
CA GLU A 107 -1.72 -10.23 3.74
C GLU A 107 -0.82 -11.37 3.27
N VAL A 108 -0.44 -12.27 4.18
CA VAL A 108 0.35 -13.47 3.87
C VAL A 108 -0.35 -14.36 2.84
N GLU A 109 -1.65 -14.61 3.03
CA GLU A 109 -2.46 -15.40 2.10
C GLU A 109 -2.48 -14.78 0.69
N TYR A 110 -2.64 -13.45 0.59
CA TYR A 110 -2.70 -12.78 -0.71
C TYR A 110 -1.35 -12.72 -1.40
N ILE A 111 -0.24 -12.53 -0.67
CA ILE A 111 1.11 -12.63 -1.24
C ILE A 111 1.30 -14.02 -1.87
N GLN A 112 0.94 -15.09 -1.15
CA GLN A 112 1.07 -16.44 -1.66
C GLN A 112 0.17 -16.66 -2.90
N LYS A 113 -1.08 -16.23 -2.87
CA LYS A 113 -2.00 -16.33 -4.01
C LYS A 113 -1.49 -15.59 -5.24
N MET A 114 -0.97 -14.37 -5.07
CA MET A 114 -0.40 -13.58 -6.17
C MET A 114 0.82 -14.27 -6.77
N PHE A 115 1.67 -14.88 -5.94
CA PHE A 115 2.80 -15.68 -6.38
C PHE A 115 2.36 -16.92 -7.17
N ASP A 116 1.38 -17.66 -6.66
CA ASP A 116 0.83 -18.86 -7.32
C ASP A 116 0.15 -18.51 -8.66
N MET A 117 -0.46 -17.33 -8.77
CA MET A 117 -1.03 -16.78 -9.99
C MET A 117 0.04 -16.28 -10.99
N ARG A 118 1.32 -16.38 -10.64
CA ARG A 118 2.47 -15.95 -11.46
C ARG A 118 2.40 -14.48 -11.88
N MET A 119 2.06 -13.61 -10.96
CA MET A 119 2.16 -12.17 -11.22
C MET A 119 3.60 -11.77 -11.49
N ASP A 120 3.80 -10.74 -12.33
CA ASP A 120 5.13 -10.33 -12.75
C ASP A 120 5.87 -9.51 -11.68
N ALA A 121 5.15 -8.95 -10.70
CA ALA A 121 5.67 -8.27 -9.52
C ALA A 121 4.59 -8.12 -8.45
N ILE A 122 5.00 -7.86 -7.20
CA ILE A 122 4.10 -7.54 -6.08
C ILE A 122 4.57 -6.25 -5.40
N ILE A 123 3.64 -5.32 -5.16
CA ILE A 123 3.83 -4.10 -4.39
C ILE A 123 3.01 -4.23 -3.10
N ILE A 124 3.64 -4.05 -1.95
CA ILE A 124 3.02 -4.15 -0.62
C ILE A 124 3.07 -2.78 0.05
N ILE A 125 1.90 -2.21 0.35
CA ILE A 125 1.74 -0.86 0.88
C ILE A 125 1.23 -0.94 2.32
N GLY A 126 2.10 -0.67 3.28
CA GLY A 126 1.82 -0.79 4.72
C GLY A 126 1.75 -2.25 5.20
N GLY A 127 0.92 -2.52 6.20
CA GLY A 127 0.75 -3.85 6.78
C GLY A 127 1.98 -4.35 7.53
N LYS A 128 2.33 -5.63 7.38
CA LYS A 128 3.47 -6.25 8.08
C LYS A 128 4.83 -5.63 7.74
N SER A 129 4.95 -4.94 6.60
CA SER A 129 6.18 -4.19 6.27
C SER A 129 6.41 -2.96 7.16
N ASP A 130 5.39 -2.49 7.90
CA ASP A 130 5.52 -1.44 8.93
C ASP A 130 5.55 -2.02 10.36
N SER A 131 5.64 -3.32 10.55
CA SER A 131 5.79 -3.92 11.87
C SER A 131 7.11 -3.51 12.52
N LEU A 132 7.07 -3.19 13.83
CA LEU A 132 8.27 -2.82 14.60
C LEU A 132 9.30 -3.94 14.61
N VAL A 133 8.83 -5.17 14.66
CA VAL A 133 9.65 -6.39 14.59
C VAL A 133 9.14 -7.23 13.43
N THR A 134 10.01 -7.53 12.49
CA THR A 134 9.67 -8.43 11.40
C THR A 134 9.68 -9.88 11.91
N GLU A 135 8.58 -10.59 11.70
CA GLU A 135 8.52 -12.03 11.99
C GLU A 135 9.39 -12.79 10.99
N PRO A 136 10.24 -13.73 11.44
CA PRO A 136 11.12 -14.49 10.56
C PRO A 136 10.39 -15.19 9.41
N GLU A 137 9.22 -15.77 9.68
CA GLU A 137 8.40 -16.46 8.68
C GLU A 137 7.88 -15.52 7.59
N TYR A 138 7.64 -14.24 7.93
CA TYR A 138 7.25 -13.23 6.96
C TYR A 138 8.43 -12.82 6.08
N ALA A 139 9.62 -12.63 6.67
CA ALA A 139 10.83 -12.36 5.91
C ALA A 139 11.16 -13.51 4.95
N ASP A 140 11.04 -14.76 5.41
CA ASP A 140 11.25 -15.96 4.58
C ASP A 140 10.24 -16.05 3.43
N LEU A 141 8.97 -15.68 3.65
CA LEU A 141 7.96 -15.61 2.60
C LEU A 141 8.36 -14.58 1.53
N ILE A 142 8.71 -13.35 1.97
CA ILE A 142 9.13 -12.28 1.07
C ILE A 142 10.35 -12.70 0.25
N ASN A 143 11.36 -13.30 0.88
CA ASN A 143 12.59 -13.74 0.22
C ASN A 143 12.29 -14.82 -0.83
N ARG A 144 11.51 -15.85 -0.47
CA ARG A 144 11.10 -16.89 -1.38
C ARG A 144 10.38 -16.36 -2.62
N VAL A 145 9.50 -15.36 -2.45
CA VAL A 145 8.80 -14.73 -3.57
C VAL A 145 9.75 -13.85 -4.38
N ALA A 146 10.63 -13.09 -3.70
CA ALA A 146 11.60 -12.19 -4.33
C ALA A 146 12.66 -12.90 -5.17
N GLU A 147 12.98 -14.18 -4.88
CA GLU A 147 13.83 -15.01 -5.73
C GLU A 147 13.27 -15.18 -7.16
N SER A 148 11.96 -15.11 -7.33
CA SER A 148 11.29 -15.39 -8.59
C SER A 148 10.72 -14.17 -9.28
N ILE A 149 10.20 -13.19 -8.53
CA ILE A 149 9.56 -11.98 -9.04
C ILE A 149 9.92 -10.77 -8.17
N PRO A 150 10.00 -9.56 -8.72
CA PRO A 150 10.23 -8.35 -7.93
C PRO A 150 9.16 -8.16 -6.85
N VAL A 151 9.60 -7.94 -5.61
CA VAL A 151 8.76 -7.54 -4.49
C VAL A 151 9.19 -6.15 -4.03
N ILE A 152 8.24 -5.24 -3.87
CA ILE A 152 8.46 -3.88 -3.41
C ILE A 152 7.60 -3.66 -2.15
N THR A 153 8.18 -3.13 -1.07
CA THR A 153 7.46 -2.79 0.15
C THR A 153 7.58 -1.31 0.45
N THR A 154 6.53 -0.69 1.03
CA THR A 154 6.57 0.70 1.51
C THR A 154 6.97 0.81 2.99
N GLY A 155 7.64 -0.17 3.50
CA GLY A 155 8.17 -0.25 4.84
C GLY A 155 9.43 -1.09 4.86
N LYS A 156 9.95 -1.37 6.05
CA LYS A 156 11.17 -2.13 6.23
C LYS A 156 10.85 -3.55 6.67
N VAL A 157 11.24 -4.52 5.85
CA VAL A 157 11.24 -5.94 6.21
C VAL A 157 12.68 -6.31 6.60
N GLU A 158 12.94 -6.47 7.90
CA GLU A 158 14.28 -6.87 8.38
C GLU A 158 14.57 -8.31 7.96
N GLY A 159 15.74 -8.53 7.35
CA GLY A 159 16.08 -9.83 6.74
C GLY A 159 15.42 -10.09 5.38
N GLY A 160 14.64 -9.16 4.86
CA GLY A 160 14.00 -9.27 3.54
C GLY A 160 14.91 -8.78 2.40
N GLU A 161 15.06 -9.59 1.36
CA GLU A 161 15.81 -9.28 0.12
C GLU A 161 14.90 -8.68 -0.95
N CYS A 162 14.02 -7.75 -0.57
CA CYS A 162 13.10 -7.05 -1.45
C CYS A 162 13.49 -5.59 -1.65
N CYS A 163 12.89 -4.95 -2.64
CA CYS A 163 13.04 -3.51 -2.84
C CYS A 163 12.20 -2.77 -1.77
N GLN A 164 12.83 -1.91 -0.96
CA GLN A 164 12.17 -1.21 0.14
C GLN A 164 12.15 0.29 -0.14
N VAL A 165 10.96 0.88 -0.09
CA VAL A 165 10.74 2.32 -0.18
C VAL A 165 10.24 2.79 1.18
N THR A 166 10.98 3.63 1.86
CA THR A 166 10.66 4.08 3.21
C THR A 166 10.42 5.58 3.25
N ILE A 167 9.54 6.01 4.15
CA ILE A 167 9.31 7.42 4.46
C ILE A 167 10.20 7.80 5.63
N ASP A 168 10.82 8.98 5.58
CA ASP A 168 11.58 9.52 6.70
C ASP A 168 10.64 10.13 7.75
N GLU A 169 10.09 9.27 8.60
CA GLU A 169 9.20 9.65 9.69
C GLU A 169 9.88 10.57 10.72
N ALA A 170 11.20 10.45 10.86
CA ALA A 170 11.97 11.30 11.75
C ALA A 170 12.05 12.74 11.23
N GLU A 171 12.21 12.94 9.94
CA GLU A 171 12.22 14.26 9.32
C GLU A 171 10.83 14.92 9.37
N GLY A 172 9.75 14.18 9.12
CA GLY A 172 8.39 14.69 9.31
C GLY A 172 8.14 15.16 10.74
N MET A 173 8.62 14.42 11.75
CA MET A 173 8.53 14.82 13.15
C MET A 173 9.41 16.03 13.47
N ASN A 174 10.60 16.17 12.84
CA ASN A 174 11.44 17.36 12.98
C ASN A 174 10.68 18.61 12.58
N GLN A 175 10.14 18.63 11.38
CA GLN A 175 9.43 19.77 10.82
C GLN A 175 8.21 20.16 11.69
N SER A 176 7.44 19.16 12.12
CA SER A 176 6.30 19.36 13.01
C SER A 176 6.69 20.01 14.34
N MET A 177 7.70 19.47 14.98
CA MET A 177 8.18 19.97 16.28
C MET A 177 8.84 21.34 16.17
N GLU A 178 9.67 21.57 15.15
CA GLU A 178 10.32 22.87 14.92
C GLU A 178 9.28 23.97 14.69
N CYS A 179 8.25 23.68 13.89
CA CYS A 179 7.13 24.61 13.67
C CYS A 179 6.45 24.98 15.01
N LEU A 180 6.03 23.99 15.79
CA LEU A 180 5.32 24.23 17.05
C LEU A 180 6.19 24.92 18.10
N ILE A 181 7.46 24.57 18.21
CA ILE A 181 8.40 25.20 19.12
C ILE A 181 8.69 26.63 18.69
N GLY A 182 8.84 26.88 17.38
CA GLY A 182 9.01 28.22 16.80
C GLY A 182 7.83 29.13 17.07
N LEU A 183 6.61 28.58 17.10
CA LEU A 183 5.37 29.29 17.49
C LEU A 183 5.24 29.51 19.02
N GLY A 184 6.22 29.08 19.80
CA GLY A 184 6.24 29.29 21.25
C GLY A 184 5.58 28.20 22.07
N HIS A 185 5.12 27.09 21.47
CA HIS A 185 4.56 25.98 22.23
C HIS A 185 5.66 25.25 23.03
N ARG A 186 5.34 24.96 24.31
CA ARG A 186 6.27 24.26 25.23
C ARG A 186 5.63 23.02 25.84
N ARG A 187 4.32 22.86 25.76
CA ARG A 187 3.54 21.72 26.16
C ARG A 187 2.85 21.18 24.92
N ILE A 188 3.48 20.19 24.31
CA ILE A 188 3.05 19.58 23.05
C ILE A 188 2.64 18.15 23.38
N ALA A 189 1.50 17.67 22.91
CA ALA A 189 1.10 16.28 23.02
C ALA A 189 1.24 15.55 21.69
N LEU A 190 1.37 14.22 21.72
CA LEU A 190 1.36 13.35 20.57
C LEU A 190 0.23 12.33 20.77
N ILE A 191 -0.72 12.31 19.85
CA ILE A 191 -1.92 11.45 19.92
C ILE A 191 -1.98 10.52 18.71
N GLY A 192 -2.23 9.26 18.97
CA GLY A 192 -2.43 8.22 17.98
C GLY A 192 -1.23 7.29 17.80
N GLY A 193 -1.45 6.31 16.97
CA GLY A 193 -0.48 5.30 16.59
C GLY A 193 -0.46 4.09 17.51
N VAL A 194 -0.20 2.96 16.90
CA VAL A 194 -0.08 1.64 17.50
C VAL A 194 1.39 1.37 17.81
N GLU A 195 1.70 0.87 19.01
CA GLU A 195 3.10 0.71 19.48
C GLU A 195 3.91 -0.29 18.66
N GLU A 196 3.23 -1.29 18.13
CA GLU A 196 3.81 -2.36 17.34
C GLU A 196 4.20 -1.94 15.92
N MET A 197 3.85 -0.68 15.52
CA MET A 197 4.17 -0.16 14.20
C MET A 197 5.46 0.64 14.21
N LYS A 198 6.35 0.35 13.27
CA LYS A 198 7.66 0.98 13.12
C LYS A 198 7.54 2.50 12.92
N SER A 199 6.63 2.92 12.05
CA SER A 199 6.36 4.34 11.79
C SER A 199 5.93 5.10 13.06
N THR A 200 5.11 4.49 13.92
CA THR A 200 4.73 5.05 15.21
C THR A 200 5.92 5.14 16.15
N TYR A 201 6.70 4.06 16.26
CA TYR A 201 7.88 4.00 17.11
C TYR A 201 8.89 5.09 16.73
N ASP A 202 9.22 5.21 15.45
CA ASP A 202 10.20 6.19 14.95
C ASP A 202 9.74 7.63 15.24
N LYS A 203 8.46 7.95 15.01
CA LYS A 203 7.87 9.25 15.38
C LYS A 203 7.99 9.53 16.88
N ARG A 204 7.70 8.56 17.74
CA ARG A 204 7.75 8.72 19.21
C ARG A 204 9.16 8.91 19.73
N ILE A 205 10.10 8.11 19.26
CA ILE A 205 11.52 8.27 19.62
C ILE A 205 12.00 9.65 19.21
N ARG A 206 11.66 10.08 18.00
CA ARG A 206 12.08 11.40 17.50
C ARG A 206 11.43 12.53 18.27
N TYR A 207 10.13 12.47 18.53
CA TYR A 207 9.41 13.43 19.39
C TYR A 207 10.09 13.58 20.76
N ARG A 208 10.38 12.47 21.46
CA ARG A 208 11.03 12.48 22.76
C ARG A 208 12.43 13.10 22.68
N SER A 209 13.20 12.78 21.66
CA SER A 209 14.53 13.34 21.42
C SER A 209 14.48 14.86 21.20
N LEU A 210 13.51 15.33 20.41
CA LEU A 210 13.34 16.76 20.12
C LEU A 210 12.90 17.57 21.33
N LEU A 211 12.02 17.04 22.17
CA LEU A 211 11.68 17.68 23.44
C LEU A 211 12.95 17.89 24.29
N ARG A 212 13.76 16.82 24.45
CA ARG A 212 15.00 16.89 25.22
C ARG A 212 16.00 17.89 24.60
N LYS A 213 16.20 17.86 23.28
CA LYS A 213 17.10 18.79 22.57
C LYS A 213 16.74 20.26 22.80
N ASN A 214 15.43 20.55 22.93
CA ASN A 214 14.92 21.91 23.13
C ASN A 214 14.66 22.26 24.60
N GLY A 215 15.14 21.47 25.56
CA GLY A 215 14.95 21.74 26.99
C GLY A 215 13.50 21.63 27.47
N LEU A 216 12.64 20.92 26.71
CA LEU A 216 11.24 20.73 27.05
C LEU A 216 11.02 19.44 27.85
N THR A 217 10.09 19.49 28.79
CA THR A 217 9.80 18.35 29.65
C THR A 217 8.96 17.31 28.90
N TYR A 218 9.50 16.10 28.75
CA TYR A 218 8.72 14.94 28.32
C TYR A 218 7.71 14.56 29.41
N ARG A 219 6.45 14.38 29.02
CA ARG A 219 5.36 13.93 29.90
C ARG A 219 4.70 12.71 29.25
N GLU A 220 4.83 11.55 29.88
CA GLU A 220 4.24 10.31 29.37
C GLU A 220 2.73 10.44 29.12
N ARG A 221 2.03 11.11 30.02
CA ARG A 221 0.59 11.40 29.90
C ARG A 221 0.19 12.30 28.70
N TYR A 222 1.16 12.82 27.95
CA TYR A 222 0.94 13.58 26.73
C TYR A 222 1.17 12.74 25.48
N VAL A 223 1.54 11.47 25.63
CA VAL A 223 1.65 10.51 24.54
C VAL A 223 0.53 9.49 24.69
N ILE A 224 -0.44 9.57 23.81
CA ILE A 224 -1.66 8.76 23.88
C ILE A 224 -1.66 7.77 22.73
N ASN A 225 -1.76 6.48 23.06
CA ASN A 225 -1.93 5.41 22.10
C ASN A 225 -3.39 5.38 21.63
N SER A 226 -3.58 5.24 20.34
CA SER A 226 -4.85 4.90 19.72
C SER A 226 -4.60 4.33 18.33
N ASP A 227 -5.64 3.87 17.66
CA ASP A 227 -5.51 3.47 16.26
C ASP A 227 -5.30 4.68 15.32
N TYR A 228 -5.31 4.43 14.02
CA TYR A 228 -5.11 5.47 13.01
C TYR A 228 -6.42 6.10 12.51
N SER A 229 -7.55 5.83 13.17
CA SER A 229 -8.88 6.26 12.77
C SER A 229 -9.24 7.65 13.32
N ILE A 230 -10.32 8.22 12.78
CA ILE A 230 -10.93 9.46 13.29
C ILE A 230 -11.41 9.24 14.73
N GLU A 231 -12.04 8.09 14.99
CA GLU A 231 -12.55 7.76 16.33
C GLU A 231 -11.40 7.60 17.33
N GLY A 232 -10.31 6.92 16.92
CA GLY A 232 -9.10 6.80 17.74
C GLY A 232 -8.50 8.16 18.11
N GLY A 233 -8.46 9.10 17.14
CA GLY A 233 -8.02 10.46 17.42
C GLY A 233 -8.94 11.20 18.41
N TYR A 234 -10.25 11.04 18.26
CA TYR A 234 -11.25 11.62 19.17
C TYR A 234 -11.09 11.08 20.58
N GLN A 235 -11.11 9.76 20.77
CA GLN A 235 -10.96 9.09 22.05
C GLN A 235 -9.59 9.38 22.69
N GLY A 236 -8.54 9.49 21.86
CA GLY A 236 -7.22 9.86 22.31
C GLY A 236 -7.18 11.26 22.95
N PHE A 237 -7.88 12.22 22.38
CA PHE A 237 -7.97 13.55 23.01
C PHE A 237 -8.85 13.53 24.24
N GLU A 238 -9.95 12.80 24.27
CA GLU A 238 -10.78 12.61 25.48
C GLU A 238 -9.95 12.07 26.65
N ALA A 239 -9.14 11.03 26.41
CA ALA A 239 -8.25 10.46 27.42
C ALA A 239 -7.19 11.49 27.88
N LEU A 240 -6.63 12.26 26.96
CA LEU A 240 -5.71 13.34 27.28
C LEU A 240 -6.37 14.42 28.15
N PHE A 241 -7.58 14.82 27.81
CA PHE A 241 -8.33 15.86 28.49
C PHE A 241 -8.68 15.45 29.92
N GLN A 242 -9.22 14.25 30.10
CA GLN A 242 -9.61 13.71 31.41
C GLN A 242 -8.39 13.40 32.30
N GLY A 243 -7.31 12.93 31.71
CA GLY A 243 -6.09 12.52 32.43
C GLY A 243 -5.20 13.67 32.88
N ASN A 244 -5.50 14.92 32.51
CA ASN A 244 -4.57 16.04 32.73
C ASN A 244 -5.20 17.28 33.35
N LYS A 245 -4.70 17.69 34.52
CA LYS A 245 -5.03 18.98 35.13
C LYS A 245 -4.47 20.19 34.32
N THR A 246 -3.37 19.97 33.61
CA THR A 246 -2.73 20.98 32.76
C THR A 246 -2.70 20.45 31.35
N LEU A 247 -3.44 21.06 30.45
CA LEU A 247 -3.52 20.66 29.07
C LEU A 247 -2.29 21.11 28.25
N PRO A 248 -1.95 20.38 27.19
CA PRO A 248 -0.98 20.83 26.20
C PRO A 248 -1.51 22.10 25.50
N THR A 249 -0.61 22.84 24.90
CA THR A 249 -0.96 24.02 24.07
C THR A 249 -0.93 23.71 22.58
N ALA A 250 -0.40 22.56 22.21
CA ALA A 250 -0.41 22.01 20.88
C ALA A 250 -0.51 20.49 20.92
N VAL A 251 -1.06 19.91 19.87
CA VAL A 251 -1.18 18.45 19.67
C VAL A 251 -0.66 18.11 18.29
N ILE A 252 0.21 17.13 18.22
CA ILE A 252 0.58 16.42 16.99
C ILE A 252 -0.28 15.17 16.94
N ALA A 253 -1.04 15.00 15.88
CA ALA A 253 -1.73 13.75 15.60
C ALA A 253 -0.84 12.85 14.71
N ILE A 254 -0.97 11.54 14.90
CA ILE A 254 -0.13 10.58 14.19
C ILE A 254 -0.35 10.59 12.68
N ASN A 255 -1.58 10.90 12.25
CA ASN A 255 -2.01 11.04 10.86
C ASN A 255 -3.20 12.00 10.74
N ASP A 256 -3.66 12.25 9.50
CA ASP A 256 -4.76 13.18 9.21
C ASP A 256 -6.10 12.74 9.83
N TYR A 257 -6.43 11.46 9.80
CA TYR A 257 -7.67 10.95 10.41
C TYR A 257 -7.69 11.18 11.92
N SER A 258 -6.61 10.84 12.59
CA SER A 258 -6.47 11.14 14.02
C SER A 258 -6.55 12.64 14.28
N ALA A 259 -5.98 13.49 13.40
CA ALA A 259 -6.08 14.94 13.53
C ALA A 259 -7.53 15.45 13.45
N VAL A 260 -8.33 14.91 12.51
CA VAL A 260 -9.77 15.25 12.40
C VAL A 260 -10.50 14.87 13.69
N GLY A 261 -10.25 13.67 14.22
CA GLY A 261 -10.85 13.23 15.49
C GLY A 261 -10.47 14.13 16.67
N VAL A 262 -9.18 14.44 16.80
CA VAL A 262 -8.66 15.36 17.83
C VAL A 262 -9.32 16.73 17.71
N MET A 263 -9.39 17.32 16.53
CA MET A 263 -10.01 18.63 16.31
C MET A 263 -11.49 18.63 16.65
N ARG A 264 -12.20 17.55 16.35
CA ARG A 264 -13.62 17.39 16.72
C ARG A 264 -13.80 17.41 18.23
N SER A 265 -13.05 16.61 18.98
CA SER A 265 -13.12 16.56 20.44
C SER A 265 -12.73 17.90 21.07
N ILE A 266 -11.63 18.54 20.61
CA ILE A 266 -11.21 19.87 21.06
C ILE A 266 -12.35 20.89 20.91
N LYS A 267 -13.05 20.88 19.77
CA LYS A 267 -14.17 21.80 19.49
C LYS A 267 -15.38 21.53 20.40
N GLU A 268 -15.70 20.27 20.67
CA GLU A 268 -16.79 19.87 21.56
C GLU A 268 -16.55 20.31 23.01
N HIS A 269 -15.29 20.39 23.43
CA HIS A 269 -14.90 20.98 24.72
C HIS A 269 -14.84 22.51 24.73
N GLY A 270 -15.28 23.18 23.67
CA GLY A 270 -15.37 24.63 23.58
C GLY A 270 -14.05 25.35 23.31
N PHE A 271 -12.97 24.63 22.99
CA PHE A 271 -11.69 25.24 22.60
C PHE A 271 -11.69 25.61 21.11
N ARG A 272 -10.92 26.67 20.79
CA ARG A 272 -10.65 27.02 19.38
C ARG A 272 -9.36 26.35 18.95
N THR A 273 -9.42 25.67 17.81
CA THR A 273 -8.24 25.16 17.14
C THR A 273 -7.78 26.12 16.05
N VAL A 274 -6.46 26.31 15.97
CA VAL A 274 -5.82 26.84 14.77
C VAL A 274 -5.11 25.61 14.18
N SER A 275 -5.58 25.13 13.03
CA SER A 275 -4.92 24.03 12.33
C SER A 275 -3.76 24.58 11.51
N TYR A 276 -2.57 24.11 11.77
CA TYR A 276 -1.40 24.37 10.94
C TYR A 276 -1.30 23.26 9.90
N THR A 277 -2.04 23.42 8.82
CA THR A 277 -1.99 22.49 7.66
C THR A 277 -0.69 22.59 6.87
N HIS A 278 0.24 23.45 7.26
CA HIS A 278 1.52 23.66 6.60
C HIS A 278 2.49 22.46 6.66
N LEU A 279 2.16 21.41 7.43
CA LEU A 279 2.98 20.21 7.52
C LEU A 279 2.78 19.23 6.37
N ARG A 280 1.89 19.53 5.44
CA ARG A 280 1.80 18.89 4.12
C ARG A 280 2.71 19.51 3.05
N ALA A 281 3.66 20.35 3.43
CA ALA A 281 4.38 21.24 2.52
C ALA A 281 5.20 20.53 1.39
N HIS A 282 5.25 19.22 1.34
CA HIS A 282 5.88 18.47 0.23
C HIS A 282 4.90 17.70 -0.65
N GLU A 283 3.60 17.68 -0.34
CA GLU A 283 2.60 17.02 -1.19
C GLU A 283 1.70 18.00 -1.98
N THR A 284 1.79 19.30 -1.76
CA THR A 284 0.81 20.29 -2.26
C THR A 284 1.17 20.95 -3.57
N ASP A 285 2.25 20.62 -4.23
CA ASP A 285 2.59 21.18 -5.54
C ASP A 285 1.95 20.44 -6.73
N GLN A 286 0.96 19.55 -6.48
CA GLN A 286 0.27 18.78 -7.54
C GLN A 286 -1.26 18.78 -7.45
N TYR A 287 -1.87 19.83 -6.88
CA TYR A 287 -3.32 20.04 -7.04
C TYR A 287 -3.63 21.43 -7.58
#